data_c53882e8ed7cee8e794cc589dd1fdec7
#
_entry.id   c53882e8ed7cee8e794cc589dd1fdec7
#
_cell.length_a   1.000
_cell.length_b   1.000
_cell.length_c   1.000
_cell.angle_alpha   90.00
_cell.angle_beta   90.00
_cell.angle_gamma   90.00
#
_symmetry.space_group_name_H-M   'P 1'
#
loop_
_entity.id
_entity.type
_entity.pdbx_description
1 polymer ?
#
loop_
_entity_poly.entity_id
_entity_poly.type
_entity_poly.pdbx_seq_one_letter_code
_entity_poly.pdbx_strand_id
1 'polypeptide(L)'
;MCFHNSMSAKAIKVAARYGRKSDVVGIYQSILDEQYHVNAFTFPKYPIITSSDEVQVFNWGLIPFWVRTEEDATEIRKMTRNARADTIFEKPSFREPIMKKRCIVPSTGYFEWRHEGANKIPYYIYLKDEPIFSMAGIYDRWLDKDTGEEHETFSIITTDTNSLTGYIDNTKHRMPAILAKEDEEKWLDASLSKAEIASFLKPFDTEKMDAYVIRNDFLKKSSNDPTIIQRM
;
A
#
# COMPACT_ATOMS: atom_id res chain seq x y z
N MET A 1 4.44 -10.30 4.19
CA MET A 1 4.30 -8.81 4.41
C MET A 1 4.35 -8.13 3.05
N CYS A 2 3.37 -7.28 2.72
CA CYS A 2 3.23 -6.66 1.41
C CYS A 2 4.31 -5.59 1.16
N PHE A 3 5.37 -5.95 0.46
CA PHE A 3 6.43 -5.04 0.02
C PHE A 3 6.47 -4.87 -1.51
N HIS A 4 5.63 -5.61 -2.22
CA HIS A 4 5.57 -5.63 -3.65
C HIS A 4 4.11 -5.47 -4.09
N ASN A 5 3.80 -4.35 -4.71
CA ASN A 5 2.46 -4.00 -5.16
C ASN A 5 2.41 -3.91 -6.69
N SER A 6 1.21 -3.88 -7.25
CA SER A 6 0.96 -3.63 -8.66
C SER A 6 0.00 -2.46 -8.82
N MET A 7 0.27 -1.59 -9.77
CA MET A 7 -0.60 -0.54 -10.24
C MET A 7 -0.58 -0.54 -11.77
N SER A 8 -1.17 -1.57 -12.35
CA SER A 8 -1.26 -1.72 -13.81
C SER A 8 -2.35 -0.85 -14.45
N ALA A 9 -3.04 -0.04 -13.65
CA ALA A 9 -4.02 0.94 -14.14
C ALA A 9 -3.38 2.32 -14.27
N LYS A 10 -3.72 3.03 -15.34
CA LYS A 10 -3.31 4.43 -15.52
C LYS A 10 -3.88 5.31 -14.42
N ALA A 11 -3.12 6.29 -13.99
CA ALA A 11 -3.48 7.19 -12.91
C ALA A 11 -4.83 7.91 -13.14
N ILE A 12 -5.19 8.21 -14.39
CA ILE A 12 -6.51 8.78 -14.72
C ILE A 12 -7.66 7.81 -14.40
N LYS A 13 -7.45 6.50 -14.55
CA LYS A 13 -8.44 5.48 -14.17
C LYS A 13 -8.55 5.37 -12.65
N VAL A 14 -7.43 5.55 -11.94
CA VAL A 14 -7.43 5.60 -10.47
C VAL A 14 -8.23 6.81 -9.99
N ALA A 15 -7.98 8.01 -10.53
CA ALA A 15 -8.73 9.21 -10.19
C ALA A 15 -10.24 9.03 -10.43
N ALA A 16 -10.62 8.51 -11.60
CA ALA A 16 -12.03 8.23 -11.95
C ALA A 16 -12.66 7.21 -10.99
N ARG A 17 -11.93 6.14 -10.60
CA ARG A 17 -12.40 5.09 -9.68
C ARG A 17 -12.79 5.66 -8.31
N TYR A 18 -12.06 6.67 -7.82
CA TYR A 18 -12.28 7.28 -6.51
C TYR A 18 -13.01 8.64 -6.59
N GLY A 19 -13.47 9.05 -7.77
CA GLY A 19 -14.14 10.35 -7.93
C GLY A 19 -13.26 11.55 -7.57
N ARG A 20 -11.94 11.44 -7.80
CA ARG A 20 -10.95 12.48 -7.48
C ARG A 20 -10.47 13.17 -8.75
N LYS A 21 -10.07 14.44 -8.63
CA LYS A 21 -9.40 15.17 -9.71
C LYS A 21 -7.99 14.62 -9.96
N SER A 22 -7.52 14.74 -11.19
CA SER A 22 -6.25 14.14 -11.63
C SER A 22 -5.20 15.20 -12.04
N ASP A 23 -5.36 16.46 -11.65
CA ASP A 23 -4.48 17.54 -12.09
C ASP A 23 -3.02 17.35 -11.66
N VAL A 24 -2.81 16.87 -10.43
CA VAL A 24 -1.48 16.49 -9.90
C VAL A 24 -0.88 15.30 -10.67
N VAL A 25 -1.73 14.41 -11.18
CA VAL A 25 -1.32 13.22 -11.93
C VAL A 25 -0.58 13.61 -13.23
N GLY A 26 -0.95 14.71 -13.87
CA GLY A 26 -0.29 15.21 -15.08
C GLY A 26 1.21 15.50 -14.87
N ILE A 27 1.58 16.03 -13.70
CA ILE A 27 2.97 16.33 -13.34
C ILE A 27 3.79 15.03 -13.13
N TYR A 28 3.14 13.97 -12.65
CA TYR A 28 3.79 12.70 -12.33
C TYR A 28 3.42 11.57 -13.31
N GLN A 29 2.82 11.89 -14.46
CA GLN A 29 2.28 10.89 -15.38
C GLN A 29 3.33 9.87 -15.80
N SER A 30 4.57 10.26 -16.06
CA SER A 30 5.66 9.35 -16.42
C SER A 30 6.08 8.41 -15.27
N ILE A 31 5.80 8.80 -14.01
CA ILE A 31 6.12 8.00 -12.81
C ILE A 31 4.94 7.11 -12.41
N LEU A 32 3.72 7.55 -12.75
CA LEU A 32 2.47 6.89 -12.38
C LEU A 32 1.83 6.12 -13.55
N ASP A 33 2.50 6.03 -14.70
CA ASP A 33 2.07 5.15 -15.77
C ASP A 33 2.09 3.68 -15.29
N GLU A 34 1.37 2.83 -16.01
CA GLU A 34 1.16 1.43 -15.67
C GLU A 34 2.43 0.77 -15.11
N GLN A 35 2.44 0.56 -13.80
CA GLN A 35 3.51 -0.13 -13.10
C GLN A 35 3.02 -1.51 -12.65
N TYR A 36 3.41 -2.52 -13.39
CA TYR A 36 3.05 -3.90 -13.06
C TYR A 36 3.76 -4.41 -11.81
N HIS A 37 4.87 -3.76 -11.40
CA HIS A 37 5.57 -4.06 -10.17
C HIS A 37 6.13 -2.81 -9.51
N VAL A 38 5.68 -2.54 -8.28
CA VAL A 38 6.15 -1.46 -7.42
C VAL A 38 6.80 -2.06 -6.18
N ASN A 39 8.07 -1.71 -5.95
CA ASN A 39 8.88 -2.27 -4.89
C ASN A 39 9.06 -1.26 -3.74
N ALA A 40 8.54 -1.55 -2.55
CA ALA A 40 8.65 -0.71 -1.35
C ALA A 40 10.10 -0.44 -0.91
N PHE A 41 11.05 -1.29 -1.28
CA PHE A 41 12.46 -1.12 -0.88
C PHE A 41 13.15 0.04 -1.61
N THR A 42 12.59 0.53 -2.71
CA THR A 42 13.09 1.70 -3.43
C THR A 42 12.43 3.01 -3.01
N PHE A 43 11.51 2.96 -2.04
CA PHE A 43 10.72 4.12 -1.57
C PHE A 43 10.03 4.88 -2.71
N PRO A 44 9.30 4.19 -3.58
CA PRO A 44 8.75 4.78 -4.80
C PRO A 44 7.67 5.82 -4.48
N LYS A 45 7.49 6.77 -5.40
CA LYS A 45 6.29 7.60 -5.45
C LYS A 45 5.09 6.75 -5.87
N TYR A 46 3.94 7.01 -5.25
CA TYR A 46 2.74 6.20 -5.44
C TYR A 46 1.47 7.06 -5.33
N PRO A 47 0.42 6.80 -6.14
CA PRO A 47 -0.85 7.51 -6.03
C PRO A 47 -1.57 7.13 -4.74
N ILE A 48 -2.01 8.13 -3.99
CA ILE A 48 -2.68 7.97 -2.70
C ILE A 48 -3.99 8.75 -2.71
N ILE A 49 -5.03 8.17 -2.11
CA ILE A 49 -6.33 8.81 -1.92
C ILE A 49 -6.46 9.18 -0.44
N THR A 50 -6.70 10.45 -0.19
CA THR A 50 -6.99 11.00 1.14
C THR A 50 -8.40 11.62 1.14
N SER A 51 -8.73 12.41 2.14
CA SER A 51 -9.93 13.25 2.15
C SER A 51 -9.85 14.46 1.18
N SER A 52 -8.74 14.64 0.46
CA SER A 52 -8.59 15.65 -0.60
C SER A 52 -9.44 15.30 -1.83
N ASP A 53 -9.87 16.32 -2.57
CA ASP A 53 -10.56 16.17 -3.86
C ASP A 53 -9.63 15.69 -4.98
N GLU A 54 -8.32 15.64 -4.74
CA GLU A 54 -7.30 15.28 -5.72
C GLU A 54 -6.59 13.99 -5.34
N VAL A 55 -6.17 13.21 -6.35
CA VAL A 55 -5.19 12.14 -6.16
C VAL A 55 -3.88 12.77 -5.74
N GLN A 56 -3.32 12.30 -4.65
CA GLN A 56 -2.03 12.76 -4.13
C GLN A 56 -0.93 11.76 -4.48
N VAL A 57 0.33 12.18 -4.39
CA VAL A 57 1.49 11.34 -4.74
C VAL A 57 2.50 11.38 -3.60
N PHE A 58 2.56 10.30 -2.84
CA PHE A 58 3.42 10.18 -1.67
C PHE A 58 4.51 9.11 -1.88
N ASN A 59 5.59 9.23 -1.13
CA ASN A 59 6.64 8.22 -1.12
C ASN A 59 6.27 7.06 -0.17
N TRP A 60 6.46 5.83 -0.62
CA TRP A 60 6.29 4.66 0.23
C TRP A 60 7.42 4.53 1.25
N GLY A 61 7.09 4.35 2.53
CA GLY A 61 8.01 4.36 3.67
C GLY A 61 7.79 5.62 4.52
N LEU A 62 6.88 5.53 5.49
CA LEU A 62 6.41 6.65 6.30
C LEU A 62 7.54 7.24 7.16
N ILE A 63 7.73 8.55 7.09
CA ILE A 63 8.60 9.31 7.99
C ILE A 63 7.67 10.07 8.95
N PRO A 64 7.72 9.77 10.26
CA PRO A 64 6.90 10.47 11.22
C PRO A 64 7.31 11.96 11.34
N PHE A 65 6.32 12.83 11.54
CA PHE A 65 6.53 14.29 11.64
C PHE A 65 7.54 14.73 12.73
N TRP A 66 7.73 13.91 13.77
CA TRP A 66 8.61 14.20 14.90
C TRP A 66 10.08 13.84 14.67
N VAL A 67 10.42 13.20 13.56
CA VAL A 67 11.82 12.90 13.17
C VAL A 67 12.58 14.19 12.97
N ARG A 68 13.84 14.24 13.43
CA ARG A 68 14.60 15.50 13.50
C ARG A 68 15.64 15.66 12.41
N THR A 69 16.23 14.57 11.96
CA THR A 69 17.35 14.58 11.01
C THR A 69 17.04 13.74 9.78
N GLU A 70 17.68 14.03 8.65
CA GLU A 70 17.59 13.22 7.44
C GLU A 70 18.11 11.79 7.65
N GLU A 71 19.16 11.63 8.47
CA GLU A 71 19.71 10.32 8.81
C GLU A 71 18.67 9.45 9.52
N ASP A 72 18.02 9.98 10.57
CA ASP A 72 16.94 9.30 11.29
C ASP A 72 15.74 9.01 10.37
N ALA A 73 15.41 9.96 9.47
CA ALA A 73 14.35 9.78 8.49
C ALA A 73 14.66 8.62 7.53
N THR A 74 15.90 8.54 7.06
CA THR A 74 16.37 7.45 6.20
C THR A 74 16.31 6.08 6.91
N GLU A 75 16.69 6.01 8.19
CA GLU A 75 16.64 4.76 8.93
C GLU A 75 15.21 4.34 9.29
N ILE A 76 14.37 5.27 9.75
CA ILE A 76 13.02 4.93 10.18
C ILE A 76 12.13 4.46 9.01
N ARG A 77 12.25 5.07 7.82
CA ARG A 77 11.45 4.69 6.65
C ARG A 77 11.74 3.27 6.17
N LYS A 78 12.90 2.70 6.47
CA LYS A 78 13.21 1.28 6.20
C LYS A 78 12.34 0.33 7.02
N MET A 79 11.84 0.77 8.18
CA MET A 79 11.03 -0.03 9.11
C MET A 79 9.53 0.27 9.00
N THR A 80 9.16 1.37 8.35
CA THR A 80 7.80 1.90 8.31
C THR A 80 7.11 1.75 6.95
N ARG A 81 7.59 0.87 6.08
CA ARG A 81 6.91 0.54 4.81
C ARG A 81 5.55 -0.09 5.04
N ASN A 82 5.42 -0.85 6.14
CA ASN A 82 4.16 -1.46 6.57
C ASN A 82 3.91 -1.17 8.06
N ALA A 83 2.65 -0.89 8.40
CA ALA A 83 2.17 -0.75 9.76
C ALA A 83 1.32 -1.97 10.13
N ARG A 84 1.61 -2.62 11.26
CA ARG A 84 0.85 -3.80 11.69
C ARG A 84 -0.40 -3.38 12.45
N ALA A 85 -1.57 -3.88 12.07
CA ALA A 85 -2.85 -3.57 12.69
C ALA A 85 -2.89 -3.86 14.21
N ASP A 86 -2.24 -4.94 14.65
CA ASP A 86 -2.18 -5.35 16.07
C ASP A 86 -1.41 -4.40 16.99
N THR A 87 -0.48 -3.61 16.44
CA THR A 87 0.35 -2.68 17.22
C THR A 87 0.27 -1.22 16.75
N ILE A 88 -0.55 -0.93 15.74
CA ILE A 88 -0.59 0.38 15.07
C ILE A 88 -0.96 1.53 16.01
N PHE A 89 -1.80 1.28 17.02
CA PHE A 89 -2.24 2.26 18.00
C PHE A 89 -1.21 2.53 19.11
N GLU A 90 -0.14 1.72 19.18
CA GLU A 90 0.87 1.79 20.24
C GLU A 90 2.19 2.35 19.74
N LYS A 91 2.59 1.96 18.52
CA LYS A 91 3.89 2.32 17.94
C LYS A 91 3.99 3.83 17.69
N PRO A 92 5.06 4.49 18.17
CA PRO A 92 5.25 5.94 18.02
C PRO A 92 5.10 6.46 16.58
N SER A 93 5.56 5.69 15.61
CA SER A 93 5.49 6.08 14.19
C SER A 93 4.06 6.05 13.61
N PHE A 94 3.13 5.32 14.25
CA PHE A 94 1.83 5.03 13.65
C PHE A 94 0.63 5.48 14.48
N ARG A 95 0.78 5.60 15.82
CA ARG A 95 -0.34 5.86 16.74
C ARG A 95 -1.07 7.18 16.49
N GLU A 96 -0.38 8.20 15.99
CA GLU A 96 -1.00 9.48 15.65
C GLU A 96 -1.55 9.47 14.22
N PRO A 97 -0.79 9.05 13.18
CA PRO A 97 -1.29 8.92 11.84
C PRO A 97 -2.55 8.07 11.72
N ILE A 98 -2.66 6.94 12.41
CA ILE A 98 -3.85 6.07 12.34
C ILE A 98 -5.11 6.77 12.82
N MET A 99 -5.00 7.71 13.73
CA MET A 99 -6.19 8.43 14.23
C MET A 99 -6.64 9.56 13.30
N LYS A 100 -5.72 10.20 12.53
CA LYS A 100 -6.03 11.45 11.82
C LYS A 100 -5.57 11.51 10.36
N LYS A 101 -4.62 10.67 9.97
CA LYS A 101 -3.95 10.72 8.66
C LYS A 101 -4.06 9.36 7.96
N ARG A 102 -5.31 8.91 7.80
CA ARG A 102 -5.61 7.69 7.04
C ARG A 102 -5.71 7.99 5.56
N CYS A 103 -5.31 7.03 4.76
CA CYS A 103 -5.40 7.11 3.30
C CYS A 103 -5.79 5.76 2.73
N ILE A 104 -6.18 5.76 1.48
CA ILE A 104 -6.32 4.56 0.66
C ILE A 104 -5.10 4.47 -0.24
N VAL A 105 -4.53 3.28 -0.32
CA VAL A 105 -3.48 2.92 -1.27
C VAL A 105 -4.15 2.07 -2.36
N PRO A 106 -4.42 2.63 -3.56
CA PRO A 106 -4.98 1.89 -4.68
C PRO A 106 -4.07 0.73 -5.09
N SER A 107 -4.64 -0.37 -5.53
CA SER A 107 -3.89 -1.53 -6.01
C SER A 107 -4.65 -2.27 -7.10
N THR A 108 -3.93 -2.86 -8.05
CA THR A 108 -4.49 -3.81 -9.02
C THR A 108 -4.15 -5.26 -8.65
N GLY A 109 -3.26 -5.44 -7.68
CA GLY A 109 -2.81 -6.71 -7.13
C GLY A 109 -1.52 -6.55 -6.37
N TYR A 110 -1.09 -7.58 -5.67
CA TYR A 110 0.16 -7.58 -4.93
C TYR A 110 0.84 -8.94 -4.99
N PHE A 111 2.10 -8.98 -4.59
CA PHE A 111 2.93 -10.16 -4.72
C PHE A 111 3.31 -10.69 -3.33
N GLU A 112 3.20 -12.00 -3.17
CA GLU A 112 3.70 -12.72 -2.00
C GLU A 112 4.31 -14.06 -2.43
N TRP A 113 5.07 -14.66 -1.54
CA TRP A 113 5.81 -15.89 -1.81
C TRP A 113 5.40 -17.02 -0.89
N ARG A 114 5.12 -18.16 -1.50
CA ARG A 114 5.02 -19.41 -0.75
C ARG A 114 6.40 -20.06 -0.66
N HIS A 115 6.76 -20.44 0.55
CA HIS A 115 8.02 -21.14 0.81
C HIS A 115 7.76 -22.65 0.85
N GLU A 116 8.45 -23.40 0.00
CA GLU A 116 8.43 -24.87 -0.04
C GLU A 116 9.88 -25.38 0.03
N GLY A 117 10.32 -25.69 1.26
CA GLY A 117 11.73 -25.98 1.53
C GLY A 117 12.63 -24.78 1.18
N ALA A 118 13.57 -24.98 0.27
CA ALA A 118 14.46 -23.93 -0.23
C ALA A 118 13.83 -23.06 -1.35
N ASN A 119 12.70 -23.47 -1.91
CA ASN A 119 12.08 -22.81 -3.04
C ASN A 119 11.15 -21.69 -2.55
N LYS A 120 11.12 -20.59 -3.31
CA LYS A 120 10.19 -19.48 -3.12
C LYS A 120 9.36 -19.34 -4.38
N ILE A 121 8.07 -19.63 -4.26
CA ILE A 121 7.13 -19.59 -5.38
C ILE A 121 6.36 -18.28 -5.31
N PRO A 122 6.52 -17.37 -6.28
CA PRO A 122 5.83 -16.09 -6.27
C PRO A 122 4.40 -16.24 -6.77
N TYR A 123 3.49 -15.58 -6.08
CA TYR A 123 2.09 -15.45 -6.44
C TYR A 123 1.73 -14.00 -6.71
N TYR A 124 0.88 -13.79 -7.70
CA TYR A 124 0.13 -12.55 -7.88
C TYR A 124 -1.27 -12.74 -7.29
N ILE A 125 -1.65 -11.85 -6.38
CA ILE A 125 -2.91 -11.90 -5.63
C ILE A 125 -3.74 -10.68 -6.01
N TYR A 126 -5.02 -10.86 -6.30
CA TYR A 126 -5.92 -9.80 -6.77
C TYR A 126 -7.37 -10.04 -6.31
N LEU A 127 -8.24 -9.06 -6.52
CA LEU A 127 -9.69 -9.20 -6.30
C LEU A 127 -10.40 -9.55 -7.61
N LYS A 128 -11.35 -10.50 -7.55
CA LYS A 128 -12.03 -11.05 -8.74
C LYS A 128 -12.84 -10.00 -9.51
N ASP A 129 -13.57 -9.15 -8.78
CA ASP A 129 -14.54 -8.22 -9.39
C ASP A 129 -14.11 -6.75 -9.26
N GLU A 130 -12.96 -6.48 -8.69
CA GLU A 130 -12.43 -5.14 -8.46
C GLU A 130 -11.04 -4.99 -9.07
N PRO A 131 -10.94 -4.57 -10.35
CA PRO A 131 -9.65 -4.39 -11.03
C PRO A 131 -8.75 -3.32 -10.38
N ILE A 132 -9.33 -2.38 -9.63
CA ILE A 132 -8.63 -1.45 -8.75
C ILE A 132 -9.32 -1.52 -7.40
N PHE A 133 -8.63 -2.00 -6.38
CA PHE A 133 -9.12 -2.13 -5.02
C PHE A 133 -8.31 -1.28 -4.04
N SER A 134 -8.80 -1.17 -2.81
CA SER A 134 -8.32 -0.27 -1.79
C SER A 134 -7.61 -1.01 -0.68
N MET A 135 -6.32 -0.72 -0.47
CA MET A 135 -5.62 -1.10 0.74
C MET A 135 -5.68 0.04 1.75
N ALA A 136 -5.95 -0.28 3.01
CA ALA A 136 -5.88 0.69 4.10
C ALA A 136 -4.43 1.16 4.29
N GLY A 137 -4.25 2.46 4.39
CA GLY A 137 -2.96 3.09 4.61
C GLY A 137 -3.03 4.22 5.63
N ILE A 138 -1.88 4.65 6.06
CA ILE A 138 -1.67 5.86 6.85
C ILE A 138 -0.54 6.67 6.23
N TYR A 139 -0.58 7.99 6.42
CA TYR A 139 0.46 8.87 5.90
C TYR A 139 0.94 9.86 6.96
N ASP A 140 2.08 10.47 6.71
CA ASP A 140 2.58 11.59 7.49
C ASP A 140 3.35 12.57 6.60
N ARG A 141 3.52 13.80 7.09
CA ARG A 141 4.30 14.87 6.48
C ARG A 141 5.46 15.19 7.40
N TRP A 142 6.64 15.09 6.86
CA TRP A 142 7.87 15.40 7.56
C TRP A 142 8.57 16.57 6.88
N LEU A 143 8.87 17.61 7.67
CA LEU A 143 9.64 18.77 7.22
C LEU A 143 11.12 18.53 7.55
N ASP A 144 11.93 18.45 6.50
CA ASP A 144 13.37 18.53 6.63
C ASP A 144 13.74 19.97 7.01
N LYS A 145 14.27 20.16 8.22
CA LYS A 145 14.60 21.48 8.76
C LYS A 145 15.86 22.07 8.15
N ASP A 146 16.73 21.25 7.59
CA ASP A 146 18.00 21.70 7.02
C ASP A 146 17.79 22.22 5.57
N THR A 147 16.89 21.58 4.82
CA THR A 147 16.59 21.95 3.44
C THR A 147 15.29 22.77 3.29
N GLY A 148 14.38 22.70 4.26
CA GLY A 148 13.03 23.26 4.19
C GLY A 148 12.08 22.46 3.30
N GLU A 149 12.46 21.27 2.81
CA GLU A 149 11.64 20.42 1.97
C GLU A 149 10.64 19.62 2.81
N GLU A 150 9.36 19.61 2.39
CA GLU A 150 8.32 18.77 2.98
C GLU A 150 8.23 17.44 2.22
N HIS A 151 8.32 16.34 2.96
CA HIS A 151 8.21 14.98 2.44
C HIS A 151 6.88 14.35 2.85
N GLU A 152 6.05 14.03 1.88
CA GLU A 152 4.80 13.30 2.06
C GLU A 152 5.05 11.81 1.89
N THR A 153 4.78 11.04 2.94
CA THR A 153 5.13 9.62 3.00
C THR A 153 4.00 8.76 3.57
N PHE A 154 3.93 7.48 3.18
CA PHE A 154 2.86 6.58 3.62
C PHE A 154 3.35 5.19 3.99
N SER A 155 2.51 4.47 4.76
CA SER A 155 2.62 3.03 5.06
C SER A 155 1.37 2.30 4.62
N ILE A 156 1.51 1.07 4.13
CA ILE A 156 0.38 0.13 3.99
C ILE A 156 0.12 -0.54 5.33
N ILE A 157 -1.14 -0.65 5.74
CA ILE A 157 -1.51 -1.39 6.94
C ILE A 157 -1.63 -2.87 6.59
N THR A 158 -1.07 -3.72 7.45
CA THR A 158 -1.16 -5.18 7.31
C THR A 158 -1.90 -5.79 8.49
N THR A 159 -2.71 -6.81 8.20
CA THR A 159 -3.47 -7.59 9.18
C THR A 159 -3.11 -9.09 9.07
N ASP A 160 -3.76 -9.94 9.86
CA ASP A 160 -3.60 -11.38 9.75
C ASP A 160 -4.13 -11.89 8.41
N THR A 161 -3.66 -13.05 7.97
CA THR A 161 -4.07 -13.66 6.70
C THR A 161 -5.47 -14.30 6.79
N ASN A 162 -6.16 -14.33 5.66
CA ASN A 162 -7.26 -15.26 5.41
C ASN A 162 -6.72 -16.64 4.93
N SER A 163 -7.57 -17.58 4.58
CA SER A 163 -7.17 -18.92 4.16
C SER A 163 -6.29 -18.93 2.89
N LEU A 164 -6.62 -18.10 1.88
CA LEU A 164 -5.86 -18.01 0.63
C LEU A 164 -4.47 -17.42 0.89
N THR A 165 -4.41 -16.26 1.52
CA THR A 165 -3.15 -15.55 1.76
C THR A 165 -2.29 -16.25 2.79
N GLY A 166 -2.87 -16.96 3.76
CA GLY A 166 -2.15 -17.82 4.72
C GLY A 166 -1.53 -19.06 4.07
N TYR A 167 -2.18 -19.61 3.04
CA TYR A 167 -1.57 -20.64 2.22
C TYR A 167 -0.35 -20.12 1.46
N ILE A 168 -0.40 -18.89 0.96
CA ILE A 168 0.69 -18.28 0.18
C ILE A 168 1.79 -17.73 1.10
N ASP A 169 1.50 -16.76 1.99
CA ASP A 169 2.48 -16.27 3.00
C ASP A 169 2.51 -17.21 4.21
N ASN A 170 3.07 -18.39 4.02
CA ASN A 170 3.18 -19.43 5.05
C ASN A 170 4.31 -19.20 6.07
N THR A 171 4.91 -18.02 6.09
CA THR A 171 6.03 -17.68 6.99
C THR A 171 5.72 -16.52 7.93
N LYS A 172 5.09 -15.47 7.45
CA LYS A 172 4.79 -14.26 8.23
C LYS A 172 3.31 -14.15 8.58
N HIS A 173 2.45 -14.82 7.82
CA HIS A 173 0.99 -14.83 7.99
C HIS A 173 0.39 -13.43 8.04
N ARG A 174 0.77 -12.59 7.07
CA ARG A 174 0.28 -11.21 6.96
C ARG A 174 -0.23 -10.92 5.57
N MET A 175 -1.32 -10.13 5.49
CA MET A 175 -1.84 -9.59 4.25
C MET A 175 -2.11 -8.08 4.41
N PRO A 176 -2.21 -7.30 3.32
CA PRO A 176 -2.71 -5.92 3.44
C PRO A 176 -4.13 -5.91 4.00
N ALA A 177 -4.45 -4.93 4.84
CA ALA A 177 -5.83 -4.68 5.24
C ALA A 177 -6.55 -4.07 4.02
N ILE A 178 -7.43 -4.86 3.39
CA ILE A 178 -8.18 -4.44 2.22
C ILE A 178 -9.54 -3.90 2.68
N LEU A 179 -9.94 -2.75 2.15
CA LEU A 179 -11.21 -2.10 2.44
C LEU A 179 -12.28 -2.59 1.45
N ALA A 180 -13.49 -2.85 1.94
CA ALA A 180 -14.62 -2.99 1.06
C ALA A 180 -14.97 -1.63 0.42
N LYS A 181 -15.52 -1.64 -0.79
CA LYS A 181 -15.80 -0.41 -1.54
C LYS A 181 -16.73 0.55 -0.79
N GLU A 182 -17.71 0.01 -0.10
CA GLU A 182 -18.66 0.74 0.75
C GLU A 182 -18.04 1.38 1.99
N ASP A 183 -16.84 0.93 2.39
CA ASP A 183 -16.13 1.41 3.57
C ASP A 183 -15.08 2.49 3.27
N GLU A 184 -14.77 2.73 2.00
CA GLU A 184 -13.65 3.59 1.57
C GLU A 184 -13.77 5.03 2.07
N GLU A 185 -14.90 5.68 1.84
CA GLU A 185 -15.11 7.07 2.30
C GLU A 185 -15.18 7.15 3.83
N LYS A 186 -15.80 6.15 4.48
CA LYS A 186 -15.82 6.09 5.93
C LYS A 186 -14.42 5.92 6.52
N TRP A 187 -13.55 5.11 5.89
CA TRP A 187 -12.15 4.96 6.31
C TRP A 187 -11.41 6.30 6.37
N LEU A 188 -11.71 7.23 5.45
CA LEU A 188 -11.08 8.55 5.37
C LEU A 188 -11.64 9.57 6.37
N ASP A 189 -12.74 9.28 7.06
CA ASP A 189 -13.38 10.19 8.02
C ASP A 189 -12.55 10.35 9.29
N ALA A 190 -11.94 11.52 9.48
CA ALA A 190 -11.06 11.83 10.61
C ALA A 190 -11.77 11.77 12.00
N SER A 191 -13.09 11.70 12.04
CA SER A 191 -13.88 11.65 13.30
C SER A 191 -14.02 10.26 13.90
N LEU A 192 -13.60 9.20 13.18
CA LEU A 192 -13.73 7.81 13.64
C LEU A 192 -13.04 7.58 14.99
N SER A 193 -13.72 6.86 15.87
CA SER A 193 -13.15 6.34 17.11
C SER A 193 -12.13 5.21 16.84
N LYS A 194 -11.26 4.95 17.80
CA LYS A 194 -10.30 3.84 17.74
C LYS A 194 -11.00 2.49 17.47
N ALA A 195 -12.16 2.24 18.06
CA ALA A 195 -12.90 0.99 17.88
C ALA A 195 -13.44 0.86 16.44
N GLU A 196 -13.95 1.93 15.86
CA GLU A 196 -14.41 1.94 14.46
C GLU A 196 -13.24 1.73 13.49
N ILE A 197 -12.11 2.42 13.70
CA ILE A 197 -10.90 2.22 12.89
C ILE A 197 -10.44 0.77 12.96
N ALA A 198 -10.37 0.17 14.14
CA ALA A 198 -9.96 -1.21 14.34
C ALA A 198 -10.89 -2.21 13.61
N SER A 199 -12.16 -1.91 13.46
CA SER A 199 -13.13 -2.79 12.77
C SER A 199 -12.86 -2.98 11.28
N PHE A 200 -12.15 -2.05 10.63
CA PHE A 200 -11.72 -2.18 9.23
C PHE A 200 -10.46 -3.04 9.06
N LEU A 201 -9.65 -3.18 10.12
CA LEU A 201 -8.33 -3.80 10.06
C LEU A 201 -8.39 -5.32 10.29
N LYS A 202 -9.20 -6.00 9.50
CA LYS A 202 -9.42 -7.45 9.54
C LYS A 202 -9.06 -8.12 8.21
N PRO A 203 -8.82 -9.44 8.20
CA PRO A 203 -8.63 -10.19 6.97
C PRO A 203 -9.80 -10.00 5.99
N PHE A 204 -9.47 -9.80 4.72
CA PHE A 204 -10.49 -9.66 3.68
C PHE A 204 -11.13 -11.00 3.32
N ASP A 205 -12.35 -10.97 2.78
CA ASP A 205 -13.10 -12.16 2.40
C ASP A 205 -12.37 -12.95 1.30
N THR A 206 -12.03 -14.20 1.63
CA THR A 206 -11.32 -15.11 0.72
C THR A 206 -12.08 -15.36 -0.58
N GLU A 207 -13.40 -15.44 -0.53
CA GLU A 207 -14.22 -15.74 -1.71
C GLU A 207 -14.15 -14.65 -2.80
N LYS A 208 -13.83 -13.43 -2.40
CA LYS A 208 -13.64 -12.28 -3.30
C LYS A 208 -12.23 -12.19 -3.87
N MET A 209 -11.29 -13.00 -3.40
CA MET A 209 -9.90 -13.00 -3.80
C MET A 209 -9.56 -14.18 -4.70
N ASP A 210 -8.51 -14.00 -5.51
CA ASP A 210 -7.89 -15.09 -6.25
C ASP A 210 -6.38 -14.84 -6.37
N ALA A 211 -5.65 -15.90 -6.71
CA ALA A 211 -4.20 -15.83 -6.87
C ALA A 211 -3.71 -16.88 -7.87
N TYR A 212 -2.60 -16.57 -8.53
CA TYR A 212 -1.92 -17.54 -9.39
C TYR A 212 -0.40 -17.38 -9.33
N VAL A 213 0.28 -18.45 -9.68
CA VAL A 213 1.74 -18.50 -9.77
C VAL A 213 2.22 -17.68 -10.97
N ILE A 214 3.26 -16.90 -10.75
CA ILE A 214 3.94 -16.13 -11.78
C ILE A 214 5.40 -16.55 -11.88
N ARG A 215 6.10 -16.04 -12.89
CA ARG A 215 7.52 -16.36 -13.12
C ARG A 215 8.43 -15.86 -12.01
N ASN A 216 9.40 -16.68 -11.60
CA ASN A 216 10.37 -16.33 -10.55
C ASN A 216 11.31 -15.17 -10.93
N ASP A 217 11.49 -14.91 -12.22
CA ASP A 217 12.39 -13.87 -12.73
C ASP A 217 11.75 -12.47 -12.85
N PHE A 218 10.51 -12.31 -12.41
CA PHE A 218 9.77 -11.04 -12.55
C PHE A 218 10.47 -9.85 -11.86
N LEU A 219 11.22 -10.08 -10.78
CA LEU A 219 11.99 -9.03 -10.11
C LEU A 219 13.14 -8.45 -10.95
N LYS A 220 13.53 -9.14 -12.02
CA LYS A 220 14.59 -8.71 -12.96
C LYS A 220 14.04 -7.90 -14.14
N LYS A 221 12.73 -7.84 -14.27
CA LYS A 221 12.06 -7.13 -15.37
C LYS A 221 11.87 -5.65 -15.03
N SER A 222 11.68 -4.84 -16.07
CA SER A 222 11.26 -3.44 -15.91
C SER A 222 9.88 -3.39 -15.24
N SER A 223 9.66 -2.42 -14.35
CA SER A 223 8.40 -2.27 -13.61
C SER A 223 7.16 -2.11 -14.50
N ASN A 224 7.32 -1.66 -15.73
CA ASN A 224 6.26 -1.47 -16.73
C ASN A 224 6.09 -2.66 -17.71
N ASP A 225 6.78 -3.79 -17.49
CA ASP A 225 6.62 -5.01 -18.33
C ASP A 225 5.34 -5.76 -17.91
N PRO A 226 4.31 -5.83 -18.79
CA PRO A 226 3.05 -6.51 -18.45
C PRO A 226 3.21 -8.03 -18.25
N THR A 227 4.29 -8.62 -18.71
CA THR A 227 4.55 -10.06 -18.52
C THR A 227 4.89 -10.41 -17.05
N ILE A 228 5.11 -9.41 -16.18
CA ILE A 228 5.30 -9.59 -14.73
C ILE A 228 4.11 -10.29 -14.09
N ILE A 229 2.90 -9.90 -14.47
CA ILE A 229 1.66 -10.45 -13.92
C ILE A 229 1.05 -11.55 -14.81
N GLN A 230 1.82 -12.10 -15.75
CA GLN A 230 1.34 -13.18 -16.59
C GLN A 230 1.29 -14.50 -15.81
N ARG A 231 0.15 -15.18 -15.86
CA ARG A 231 -0.05 -16.51 -15.28
C ARG A 231 0.88 -17.52 -15.97
N MET A 232 1.51 -18.39 -15.18
CA MET A 232 2.27 -19.52 -15.68
C MET A 232 1.36 -20.67 -16.10
#